data_8fa7153bc7416156a74b997ec03be5f3
#
_entry.id   8fa7153bc7416156a74b997ec03be5f3
#
_cell.length_a   1.000
_cell.length_b   1.000
_cell.length_c   1.000
_cell.angle_alpha   90.00
_cell.angle_beta   90.00
_cell.angle_gamma   90.00
#
_symmetry.space_group_name_H-M   'P 1'
#
loop_
_entity.id
_entity.type
_entity.pdbx_description
1 polymer ?
#
loop_
_entity_poly.entity_id
_entity_poly.type
_entity_poly.pdbx_seq_one_letter_code
_entity_poly.pdbx_strand_id
1 'polypeptide(L)'
;MDLDRVNKTLQYNDAKDARVAPTVADMKRWTIRWRCKGEPLGVNGAVKKRWYVRPHKMWEYSRGLALTGASRPTREFGSKLHCLDVGGAMTLPILYLGSLGDRVVCLDIDPTMTQQSMDAAKRQNLDLDCRTTNLGQEDPSAADLGAPEAGFDRVYCFSVIEHILPPEQERVASRMGKLVRPGGMLCITFDFGEHGPMEAPMRTMDDAHKLGDLIGLPLVGGDFIDTGDRYALNRKHPDARYTFGSMFFQRPS
;
A
#
# COMPACT_ATOMS: atom_id res chain seq x y z
N MET A 1 10.66 2.87 -17.07
CA MET A 1 9.67 3.86 -16.58
C MET A 1 10.47 4.96 -15.89
N ASP A 2 10.24 6.21 -16.28
CA ASP A 2 10.83 7.36 -15.57
C ASP A 2 10.18 7.49 -14.19
N LEU A 3 10.98 7.38 -13.13
CA LEU A 3 10.53 7.42 -11.74
C LEU A 3 10.99 8.69 -11.00
N ASP A 4 11.45 9.72 -11.72
CA ASP A 4 11.85 10.95 -11.10
C ASP A 4 10.73 11.61 -10.30
N ARG A 5 11.07 12.12 -9.13
CA ARG A 5 10.18 12.85 -8.21
C ARG A 5 8.90 12.08 -7.83
N VAL A 6 9.01 10.78 -7.62
CA VAL A 6 7.87 9.95 -7.21
C VAL A 6 7.66 9.94 -5.70
N ASN A 7 8.73 10.15 -4.92
CA ASN A 7 8.67 10.20 -3.46
C ASN A 7 8.21 11.58 -3.01
N LYS A 8 6.94 11.70 -2.67
CA LYS A 8 6.37 13.02 -2.32
C LYS A 8 5.04 12.93 -1.57
N THR A 9 4.61 14.08 -1.08
CA THR A 9 3.26 14.24 -0.51
C THR A 9 2.17 14.34 -1.58
N LEU A 10 0.92 14.09 -1.17
CA LEU A 10 -0.27 14.08 -2.02
C LEU A 10 -0.48 15.41 -2.75
N GLN A 11 -0.65 15.30 -4.05
CA GLN A 11 -1.25 16.32 -4.90
C GLN A 11 -2.37 15.71 -5.74
N TYR A 12 -3.59 16.23 -5.67
CA TYR A 12 -4.73 15.65 -6.39
C TYR A 12 -4.56 15.64 -7.91
N ASN A 13 -3.74 16.55 -8.46
CA ASN A 13 -3.40 16.56 -9.87
C ASN A 13 -2.55 15.37 -10.32
N ASP A 14 -1.91 14.62 -9.40
CA ASP A 14 -1.17 13.41 -9.74
C ASP A 14 -2.07 12.34 -10.39
N ALA A 15 -3.36 12.37 -10.11
CA ALA A 15 -4.32 11.49 -10.78
C ALA A 15 -4.41 11.72 -12.31
N LYS A 16 -3.88 12.85 -12.81
CA LYS A 16 -3.76 13.19 -14.24
C LYS A 16 -2.37 12.90 -14.81
N ASP A 17 -1.39 12.55 -13.98
CA ASP A 17 -0.06 12.13 -14.44
C ASP A 17 -0.21 10.94 -15.38
N ALA A 18 0.42 11.01 -16.56
CA ALA A 18 0.33 9.97 -17.59
C ALA A 18 0.76 8.58 -17.09
N ARG A 19 1.63 8.52 -16.10
CA ARG A 19 2.08 7.27 -15.45
C ARG A 19 1.00 6.65 -14.56
N VAL A 20 0.09 7.45 -14.01
CA VAL A 20 -0.88 7.05 -12.96
C VAL A 20 -2.32 7.06 -13.47
N ALA A 21 -2.70 7.99 -14.34
CA ALA A 21 -4.07 8.18 -14.82
C ALA A 21 -4.73 6.91 -15.39
N PRO A 22 -4.04 6.07 -16.18
CA PRO A 22 -4.62 4.82 -16.69
C PRO A 22 -4.99 3.86 -15.56
N THR A 23 -4.16 3.79 -14.50
CA THR A 23 -4.41 2.96 -13.32
C THR A 23 -5.60 3.47 -12.50
N VAL A 24 -5.71 4.80 -12.31
CA VAL A 24 -6.90 5.40 -11.66
C VAL A 24 -8.18 5.01 -12.39
N ALA A 25 -8.18 5.10 -13.72
CA ALA A 25 -9.34 4.76 -14.54
C ALA A 25 -9.69 3.26 -14.43
N ASP A 26 -8.68 2.38 -14.46
CA ASP A 26 -8.89 0.94 -14.36
C ASP A 26 -9.40 0.53 -12.99
N MET A 27 -8.81 1.04 -11.91
CA MET A 27 -9.23 0.76 -10.53
C MET A 27 -10.65 1.26 -10.24
N LYS A 28 -11.06 2.42 -10.80
CA LYS A 28 -12.44 2.91 -10.71
C LYS A 28 -13.41 1.94 -11.39
N ARG A 29 -13.12 1.49 -12.62
CA ARG A 29 -13.94 0.50 -13.33
C ARG A 29 -14.00 -0.83 -12.59
N TRP A 30 -12.87 -1.27 -12.05
CA TRP A 30 -12.78 -2.48 -11.23
C TRP A 30 -13.66 -2.37 -9.98
N THR A 31 -13.59 -1.25 -9.25
CA THR A 31 -14.39 -1.01 -8.04
C THR A 31 -15.89 -1.11 -8.34
N ILE A 32 -16.35 -0.53 -9.45
CA ILE A 32 -17.75 -0.62 -9.87
C ILE A 32 -18.13 -2.08 -10.13
N ARG A 33 -17.33 -2.81 -10.93
CA ARG A 33 -17.60 -4.24 -11.22
C ARG A 33 -17.63 -5.09 -9.95
N TRP A 34 -16.70 -4.86 -9.01
CA TRP A 34 -16.62 -5.54 -7.74
C TRP A 34 -17.90 -5.34 -6.91
N ARG A 35 -18.37 -4.10 -6.85
CA ARG A 35 -19.62 -3.75 -6.16
C ARG A 35 -20.86 -4.32 -6.83
N CYS A 36 -20.91 -4.36 -8.14
CA CYS A 36 -22.01 -4.99 -8.89
C CYS A 36 -22.14 -6.49 -8.60
N LYS A 37 -21.06 -7.15 -8.19
CA LYS A 37 -21.08 -8.54 -7.70
C LYS A 37 -21.60 -8.68 -6.26
N GLY A 38 -21.94 -7.60 -5.58
CA GLY A 38 -22.34 -7.58 -4.18
C GLY A 38 -21.20 -7.69 -3.18
N GLU A 39 -19.96 -7.65 -3.64
CA GLU A 39 -18.78 -7.82 -2.80
C GLU A 39 -18.45 -6.57 -1.98
N PRO A 40 -18.10 -6.72 -0.70
CA PRO A 40 -17.70 -5.62 0.15
C PRO A 40 -16.27 -5.15 -0.15
N LEU A 41 -15.98 -3.90 0.23
CA LEU A 41 -14.61 -3.37 0.35
C LEU A 41 -14.45 -2.76 1.73
N GLY A 42 -13.33 -3.05 2.39
CA GLY A 42 -12.94 -2.42 3.64
C GLY A 42 -12.54 -0.96 3.44
N VAL A 43 -12.87 -0.13 4.40
CA VAL A 43 -12.40 1.25 4.49
C VAL A 43 -12.19 1.55 5.97
N ASN A 44 -10.95 1.83 6.38
CA ASN A 44 -10.59 2.18 7.75
C ASN A 44 -11.23 1.23 8.80
N GLY A 45 -10.88 -0.06 8.76
CA GLY A 45 -11.33 -1.07 9.73
C GLY A 45 -12.84 -1.38 9.71
N ALA A 46 -13.59 -0.90 8.73
CA ALA A 46 -15.01 -1.20 8.58
C ALA A 46 -15.37 -1.52 7.14
N VAL A 47 -16.04 -2.67 6.94
CA VAL A 47 -16.60 -3.02 5.64
C VAL A 47 -17.80 -2.12 5.36
N LYS A 48 -17.68 -1.20 4.41
CA LYS A 48 -18.76 -0.27 4.03
C LYS A 48 -19.18 -0.50 2.58
N LYS A 49 -20.49 -0.56 2.36
CA LYS A 49 -21.09 -0.56 1.01
C LYS A 49 -21.00 0.82 0.38
N ARG A 50 -19.77 1.29 0.07
CA ARG A 50 -19.55 2.55 -0.65
C ARG A 50 -19.26 2.26 -2.13
N TRP A 51 -19.85 3.04 -3.03
CA TRP A 51 -19.64 2.92 -4.46
C TRP A 51 -18.36 3.60 -4.97
N TYR A 52 -17.64 4.30 -4.12
CA TYR A 52 -16.42 5.01 -4.48
C TYR A 52 -15.34 4.87 -3.42
N VAL A 53 -14.11 4.88 -3.85
CA VAL A 53 -12.93 5.01 -3.00
C VAL A 53 -12.64 6.51 -2.81
N ARG A 54 -12.30 6.93 -1.60
CA ARG A 54 -11.98 8.34 -1.32
C ARG A 54 -10.83 8.81 -2.22
N PRO A 55 -10.81 10.08 -2.68
CA PRO A 55 -9.77 10.58 -3.60
C PRO A 55 -8.34 10.36 -3.12
N HIS A 56 -8.07 10.62 -1.82
CA HIS A 56 -6.75 10.40 -1.25
C HIS A 56 -6.35 8.90 -1.24
N LYS A 57 -7.27 7.99 -0.89
CA LYS A 57 -7.03 6.54 -0.97
C LYS A 57 -6.85 6.07 -2.41
N MET A 58 -7.58 6.64 -3.36
CA MET A 58 -7.37 6.36 -4.77
C MET A 58 -5.98 6.84 -5.21
N TRP A 59 -5.52 8.00 -4.72
CA TRP A 59 -4.18 8.51 -4.97
C TRP A 59 -3.11 7.53 -4.47
N GLU A 60 -3.19 7.10 -3.20
CA GLU A 60 -2.24 6.15 -2.62
C GLU A 60 -2.16 4.86 -3.45
N TYR A 61 -3.31 4.21 -3.63
CA TYR A 61 -3.39 2.91 -4.28
C TYR A 61 -2.97 2.96 -5.75
N SER A 62 -3.47 3.95 -6.49
CA SER A 62 -3.14 4.04 -7.92
C SER A 62 -1.67 4.37 -8.15
N ARG A 63 -1.07 5.25 -7.34
CA ARG A 63 0.36 5.53 -7.42
C ARG A 63 1.19 4.31 -7.05
N GLY A 64 0.89 3.69 -5.91
CA GLY A 64 1.59 2.50 -5.45
C GLY A 64 1.61 1.41 -6.52
N LEU A 65 0.46 1.08 -7.11
CA LEU A 65 0.37 0.02 -8.11
C LEU A 65 0.89 0.43 -9.50
N ALA A 66 0.70 1.69 -9.91
CA ALA A 66 1.19 2.16 -11.20
C ALA A 66 2.72 2.24 -11.25
N LEU A 67 3.31 2.92 -10.25
CA LEU A 67 4.75 3.21 -10.24
C LEU A 67 5.62 1.99 -9.90
N THR A 68 5.02 0.95 -9.31
CA THR A 68 5.69 -0.35 -9.14
C THR A 68 5.44 -1.32 -10.32
N GLY A 69 4.69 -0.90 -11.34
CA GLY A 69 4.39 -1.74 -12.50
C GLY A 69 3.45 -2.92 -12.20
N ALA A 70 2.65 -2.84 -11.12
CA ALA A 70 1.77 -3.93 -10.70
C ALA A 70 0.32 -3.78 -11.17
N SER A 71 -0.10 -2.57 -11.59
CA SER A 71 -1.44 -2.37 -12.11
C SER A 71 -1.60 -2.94 -13.53
N ARG A 72 -2.82 -3.29 -13.92
CA ARG A 72 -3.10 -3.81 -15.27
C ARG A 72 -2.52 -2.95 -16.41
N PRO A 73 -2.67 -1.61 -16.38
CA PRO A 73 -2.16 -0.77 -17.48
C PRO A 73 -0.63 -0.65 -17.52
N THR A 74 0.07 -0.91 -16.43
CA THR A 74 1.52 -0.66 -16.31
C THR A 74 2.36 -1.93 -16.24
N ARG A 75 1.72 -3.09 -16.04
CA ARG A 75 2.43 -4.38 -15.95
C ARG A 75 2.81 -4.93 -17.32
N GLU A 76 3.85 -5.73 -17.32
CA GLU A 76 4.19 -6.56 -18.46
C GLU A 76 3.08 -7.60 -18.73
N PHE A 77 2.73 -7.75 -20.01
CA PHE A 77 1.67 -8.67 -20.41
C PHE A 77 2.00 -10.12 -20.01
N GLY A 78 1.04 -10.78 -19.37
CA GLY A 78 1.18 -12.17 -18.93
C GLY A 78 2.02 -12.36 -17.65
N SER A 79 2.57 -11.30 -17.05
CA SER A 79 3.30 -11.41 -15.79
C SER A 79 2.36 -11.80 -14.64
N LYS A 80 2.81 -12.71 -13.79
CA LYS A 80 2.20 -13.04 -12.51
C LYS A 80 3.19 -12.61 -11.42
N LEU A 81 2.73 -11.78 -10.48
CA LEU A 81 3.55 -11.24 -9.40
C LEU A 81 3.26 -11.95 -8.08
N HIS A 82 4.30 -12.08 -7.25
CA HIS A 82 4.16 -12.39 -5.83
C HIS A 82 4.18 -11.09 -5.05
N CYS A 83 3.04 -10.72 -4.47
CA CYS A 83 2.85 -9.46 -3.76
C CYS A 83 2.64 -9.70 -2.27
N LEU A 84 3.26 -8.88 -1.43
CA LEU A 84 2.98 -8.78 -0.01
C LEU A 84 2.30 -7.45 0.27
N ASP A 85 1.26 -7.47 1.10
CA ASP A 85 0.63 -6.27 1.63
C ASP A 85 0.58 -6.34 3.16
N VAL A 86 0.96 -5.26 3.84
CA VAL A 86 0.99 -5.17 5.30
C VAL A 86 -0.11 -4.22 5.78
N GLY A 87 -1.09 -4.76 6.52
CA GLY A 87 -2.22 -4.04 7.09
C GLY A 87 -3.35 -3.73 6.10
N GLY A 88 -3.40 -4.42 4.95
CA GLY A 88 -4.35 -4.13 3.89
C GLY A 88 -5.55 -5.05 3.78
N ALA A 89 -5.92 -5.79 4.85
CA ALA A 89 -7.06 -6.70 4.81
C ALA A 89 -8.36 -6.00 4.35
N MET A 90 -9.08 -6.62 3.41
CA MET A 90 -10.31 -6.10 2.76
C MET A 90 -10.14 -4.81 1.96
N THR A 91 -8.92 -4.35 1.73
CA THR A 91 -8.67 -3.14 0.93
C THR A 91 -8.70 -3.42 -0.58
N LEU A 92 -8.84 -2.34 -1.36
CA LEU A 92 -8.87 -2.42 -2.82
C LEU A 92 -7.58 -3.03 -3.40
N PRO A 93 -6.34 -2.67 -2.96
CA PRO A 93 -5.12 -3.18 -3.57
C PRO A 93 -5.05 -4.70 -3.59
N ILE A 94 -5.24 -5.39 -2.46
CA ILE A 94 -5.09 -6.84 -2.38
C ILE A 94 -6.13 -7.58 -3.23
N LEU A 95 -7.37 -7.12 -3.23
CA LEU A 95 -8.46 -7.72 -4.02
C LEU A 95 -8.28 -7.44 -5.52
N TYR A 96 -7.82 -6.25 -5.87
CA TYR A 96 -7.51 -5.88 -7.26
C TYR A 96 -6.36 -6.72 -7.80
N LEU A 97 -5.23 -6.82 -7.10
CA LEU A 97 -4.07 -7.63 -7.51
C LEU A 97 -4.44 -9.10 -7.65
N GLY A 98 -5.13 -9.69 -6.67
CA GLY A 98 -5.64 -11.05 -6.77
C GLY A 98 -6.53 -11.27 -8.00
N SER A 99 -7.36 -10.27 -8.36
CA SER A 99 -8.21 -10.34 -9.58
C SER A 99 -7.43 -10.24 -10.89
N LEU A 100 -6.17 -9.83 -10.86
CA LEU A 100 -5.25 -9.85 -11.99
C LEU A 100 -4.51 -11.20 -12.13
N GLY A 101 -4.73 -12.14 -11.20
CA GLY A 101 -4.08 -13.44 -11.17
C GLY A 101 -2.77 -13.47 -10.39
N ASP A 102 -2.44 -12.40 -9.66
CA ASP A 102 -1.27 -12.37 -8.79
C ASP A 102 -1.45 -13.28 -7.58
N ARG A 103 -0.35 -13.83 -7.08
CA ARG A 103 -0.29 -14.41 -5.74
C ARG A 103 -0.13 -13.27 -4.74
N VAL A 104 -1.13 -13.06 -3.90
CA VAL A 104 -1.12 -12.00 -2.90
C VAL A 104 -1.09 -12.60 -1.50
N VAL A 105 -0.13 -12.19 -0.68
CA VAL A 105 -0.12 -12.44 0.75
C VAL A 105 -0.44 -11.11 1.45
N CYS A 106 -1.38 -11.15 2.39
CA CYS A 106 -1.72 -9.99 3.21
C CYS A 106 -1.52 -10.34 4.68
N LEU A 107 -0.76 -9.53 5.40
CA LEU A 107 -0.56 -9.65 6.84
C LEU A 107 -1.33 -8.52 7.53
N ASP A 108 -2.24 -8.87 8.43
CA ASP A 108 -3.03 -7.89 9.18
C ASP A 108 -3.22 -8.38 10.62
N ILE A 109 -3.37 -7.47 11.56
CA ILE A 109 -3.61 -7.80 12.97
C ILE A 109 -5.08 -8.04 13.30
N ASP A 110 -6.00 -7.68 12.41
CA ASP A 110 -7.44 -7.83 12.61
C ASP A 110 -7.95 -9.18 12.06
N PRO A 111 -8.28 -10.16 12.95
CA PRO A 111 -8.74 -11.48 12.52
C PRO A 111 -10.09 -11.44 11.79
N THR A 112 -10.92 -10.45 12.05
CA THR A 112 -12.21 -10.29 11.36
C THR A 112 -12.00 -9.85 9.91
N MET A 113 -11.11 -8.89 9.69
CA MET A 113 -10.80 -8.39 8.35
C MET A 113 -10.04 -9.43 7.53
N THR A 114 -9.11 -10.18 8.13
CA THR A 114 -8.41 -11.28 7.46
C THR A 114 -9.38 -12.37 7.02
N GLN A 115 -10.30 -12.80 7.90
CA GLN A 115 -11.31 -13.80 7.55
C GLN A 115 -12.23 -13.33 6.41
N GLN A 116 -12.69 -12.08 6.46
CA GLN A 116 -13.52 -11.50 5.39
C GLN A 116 -12.77 -11.43 4.05
N SER A 117 -11.46 -11.15 4.08
CA SER A 117 -10.60 -11.17 2.89
C SER A 117 -10.53 -12.57 2.28
N MET A 118 -10.33 -13.60 3.11
CA MET A 118 -10.30 -15.00 2.68
C MET A 118 -11.64 -15.46 2.12
N ASP A 119 -12.75 -15.05 2.74
CA ASP A 119 -14.10 -15.36 2.24
C ASP A 119 -14.35 -14.72 0.87
N ALA A 120 -13.94 -13.46 0.69
CA ALA A 120 -14.03 -12.77 -0.60
C ALA A 120 -13.13 -13.44 -1.65
N ALA A 121 -11.91 -13.81 -1.28
CA ALA A 121 -10.98 -14.53 -2.15
C ALA A 121 -11.58 -15.85 -2.64
N LYS A 122 -12.15 -16.63 -1.74
CA LYS A 122 -12.80 -17.91 -2.07
C LYS A 122 -13.97 -17.71 -3.02
N ARG A 123 -14.88 -16.75 -2.74
CA ARG A 123 -16.03 -16.46 -3.61
C ARG A 123 -15.65 -16.02 -5.00
N GLN A 124 -14.56 -15.27 -5.13
CA GLN A 124 -14.11 -14.67 -6.38
C GLN A 124 -12.94 -15.43 -7.04
N ASN A 125 -12.56 -16.58 -6.48
CA ASN A 125 -11.45 -17.42 -6.95
C ASN A 125 -10.15 -16.62 -7.14
N LEU A 126 -9.75 -15.86 -6.09
CA LEU A 126 -8.51 -15.10 -6.07
C LEU A 126 -7.39 -15.92 -5.42
N ASP A 127 -6.16 -15.78 -5.92
CA ASP A 127 -4.95 -16.33 -5.29
C ASP A 127 -4.46 -15.37 -4.18
N LEU A 128 -5.27 -15.27 -3.11
CA LEU A 128 -5.05 -14.39 -1.96
C LEU A 128 -4.98 -15.24 -0.68
N ASP A 129 -3.92 -15.02 0.09
CA ASP A 129 -3.70 -15.59 1.42
C ASP A 129 -3.60 -14.45 2.43
N CYS A 130 -4.64 -14.27 3.25
CA CYS A 130 -4.69 -13.21 4.25
C CYS A 130 -4.54 -13.84 5.64
N ARG A 131 -3.50 -13.43 6.37
CA ARG A 131 -3.11 -14.03 7.65
C ARG A 131 -3.20 -13.01 8.77
N THR A 132 -3.70 -13.47 9.92
CA THR A 132 -3.65 -12.69 11.15
C THR A 132 -2.25 -12.80 11.74
N THR A 133 -1.42 -11.79 11.49
CA THR A 133 0.00 -11.77 11.84
C THR A 133 0.45 -10.35 12.16
N ASN A 134 1.17 -10.19 13.27
CA ASN A 134 1.82 -8.93 13.63
C ASN A 134 3.28 -8.94 13.17
N LEU A 135 3.56 -8.31 12.04
CA LEU A 135 4.92 -8.20 11.50
C LEU A 135 5.88 -7.44 12.44
N GLY A 136 5.39 -6.68 13.42
CA GLY A 136 6.20 -6.06 14.47
C GLY A 136 6.70 -7.06 15.52
N GLN A 137 6.03 -8.18 15.70
CA GLN A 137 6.36 -9.21 16.70
C GLN A 137 6.93 -10.48 16.06
N GLU A 138 6.44 -10.87 14.89
CA GLU A 138 6.85 -12.06 14.15
C GLU A 138 7.82 -11.69 13.03
N ASP A 139 8.80 -12.55 12.72
CA ASP A 139 9.81 -12.36 11.66
C ASP A 139 9.76 -13.50 10.64
N PRO A 140 8.67 -13.64 9.87
CA PRO A 140 8.53 -14.70 8.90
C PRO A 140 9.46 -14.47 7.71
N SER A 141 10.07 -15.55 7.21
CA SER A 141 10.76 -15.54 5.92
C SER A 141 9.76 -15.46 4.76
N ALA A 142 10.23 -15.15 3.58
CA ALA A 142 9.39 -15.18 2.37
C ALA A 142 8.81 -16.58 2.11
N ALA A 143 9.60 -17.64 2.37
CA ALA A 143 9.17 -19.03 2.23
C ALA A 143 8.04 -19.38 3.22
N ASP A 144 8.13 -18.95 4.49
CA ASP A 144 7.07 -19.13 5.49
C ASP A 144 5.75 -18.47 5.03
N LEU A 145 5.84 -17.41 4.25
CA LEU A 145 4.72 -16.70 3.66
C LEU A 145 4.26 -17.30 2.32
N GLY A 146 4.88 -18.37 1.86
CA GLY A 146 4.52 -19.06 0.61
C GLY A 146 4.94 -18.31 -0.65
N ALA A 147 5.92 -17.42 -0.54
CA ALA A 147 6.61 -16.80 -1.65
C ALA A 147 7.91 -17.54 -2.00
N PRO A 148 8.55 -17.28 -3.16
CA PRO A 148 9.89 -17.76 -3.44
C PRO A 148 10.88 -17.32 -2.34
N GLU A 149 11.90 -18.12 -2.07
CA GLU A 149 12.95 -17.79 -1.07
C GLU A 149 13.61 -16.42 -1.32
N ALA A 150 13.72 -16.03 -2.58
CA ALA A 150 14.26 -14.73 -2.96
C ALA A 150 13.45 -13.53 -2.46
N GLY A 151 12.17 -13.72 -2.11
CA GLY A 151 11.26 -12.68 -1.63
C GLY A 151 10.13 -12.35 -2.59
N PHE A 152 9.44 -11.26 -2.29
CA PHE A 152 8.30 -10.76 -3.05
C PHE A 152 8.72 -9.82 -4.18
N ASP A 153 8.01 -9.90 -5.31
CA ASP A 153 8.16 -8.92 -6.41
C ASP A 153 7.79 -7.52 -5.98
N ARG A 154 6.71 -7.43 -5.19
CA ARG A 154 6.16 -6.17 -4.70
C ARG A 154 5.75 -6.29 -3.23
N VAL A 155 6.14 -5.29 -2.44
CA VAL A 155 5.74 -5.14 -1.04
C VAL A 155 5.01 -3.82 -0.87
N TYR A 156 3.89 -3.83 -0.19
CA TYR A 156 3.05 -2.66 0.05
C TYR A 156 2.73 -2.47 1.52
N CYS A 157 2.64 -1.19 1.92
CA CYS A 157 2.12 -0.78 3.22
C CYS A 157 1.39 0.55 3.02
N PHE A 158 0.06 0.52 2.94
CA PHE A 158 -0.75 1.69 2.60
C PHE A 158 -1.43 2.30 3.83
N SER A 159 -0.85 3.38 4.38
CA SER A 159 -1.35 4.10 5.58
C SER A 159 -1.58 3.16 6.77
N VAL A 160 -0.52 2.49 7.17
CA VAL A 160 -0.48 1.57 8.31
C VAL A 160 0.66 1.91 9.26
N ILE A 161 1.83 2.26 8.70
CA ILE A 161 3.05 2.44 9.50
C ILE A 161 2.91 3.53 10.58
N GLU A 162 2.12 4.56 10.31
CA GLU A 162 1.81 5.67 11.22
C GLU A 162 0.92 5.27 12.41
N HIS A 163 0.30 4.10 12.37
CA HIS A 163 -0.49 3.52 13.46
C HIS A 163 0.33 2.59 14.35
N ILE A 164 1.58 2.32 13.99
CA ILE A 164 2.46 1.39 14.71
C ILE A 164 3.42 2.20 15.57
N LEU A 165 3.41 1.96 16.89
CA LEU A 165 4.30 2.64 17.81
C LEU A 165 5.74 2.10 17.73
N PRO A 166 6.76 2.94 17.91
CA PRO A 166 8.12 2.48 18.15
C PRO A 166 8.19 1.62 19.45
N PRO A 167 8.99 0.55 19.54
CA PRO A 167 9.92 0.04 18.53
C PRO A 167 9.32 -0.94 17.49
N GLU A 168 8.03 -1.21 17.53
CA GLU A 168 7.41 -2.14 16.55
C GLU A 168 7.46 -1.57 15.14
N GLN A 169 7.25 -0.26 14.98
CA GLN A 169 7.35 0.43 13.70
C GLN A 169 8.71 0.20 13.03
N GLU A 170 9.80 0.27 13.81
CA GLU A 170 11.17 0.05 13.31
C GLU A 170 11.36 -1.39 12.80
N ARG A 171 10.81 -2.37 13.56
CA ARG A 171 10.86 -3.78 13.14
C ARG A 171 10.06 -4.04 11.87
N VAL A 172 8.84 -3.49 11.78
CA VAL A 172 7.98 -3.64 10.58
C VAL A 172 8.68 -3.07 9.35
N ALA A 173 9.23 -1.85 9.44
CA ALA A 173 9.96 -1.20 8.35
C ALA A 173 11.13 -2.06 7.86
N SER A 174 12.00 -2.50 8.78
CA SER A 174 13.15 -3.34 8.46
C SER A 174 12.74 -4.69 7.84
N ARG A 175 11.71 -5.35 8.38
CA ARG A 175 11.22 -6.64 7.89
C ARG A 175 10.62 -6.52 6.49
N MET A 176 9.83 -5.47 6.23
CA MET A 176 9.33 -5.20 4.88
C MET A 176 10.47 -5.08 3.86
N GLY A 177 11.52 -4.34 4.20
CA GLY A 177 12.69 -4.21 3.33
C GLY A 177 13.35 -5.57 3.03
N LYS A 178 13.51 -6.45 4.03
CA LYS A 178 14.11 -7.79 3.87
C LYS A 178 13.28 -8.71 2.97
N LEU A 179 11.95 -8.57 2.99
CA LEU A 179 11.03 -9.42 2.23
C LEU A 179 10.95 -9.07 0.74
N VAL A 180 11.51 -7.95 0.29
CA VAL A 180 11.61 -7.60 -1.14
C VAL A 180 12.69 -8.46 -1.80
N ARG A 181 12.43 -9.12 -2.92
CA ARG A 181 13.45 -9.86 -3.69
C ARG A 181 14.43 -8.94 -4.42
N PRO A 182 15.60 -9.42 -4.86
CA PRO A 182 16.46 -8.67 -5.80
C PRO A 182 15.67 -8.19 -7.02
N GLY A 183 15.80 -6.92 -7.39
CA GLY A 183 15.02 -6.26 -8.44
C GLY A 183 13.56 -5.98 -8.08
N GLY A 184 13.07 -6.42 -6.93
CA GLY A 184 11.73 -6.15 -6.42
C GLY A 184 11.57 -4.72 -5.89
N MET A 185 10.33 -4.31 -5.65
CA MET A 185 10.01 -2.95 -5.19
C MET A 185 9.13 -2.97 -3.94
N LEU A 186 9.34 -1.96 -3.08
CA LEU A 186 8.47 -1.65 -1.95
C LEU A 186 7.85 -0.25 -2.16
N CYS A 187 6.54 -0.14 -1.90
CA CYS A 187 5.85 1.14 -1.81
C CYS A 187 5.23 1.26 -0.42
N ILE A 188 5.52 2.37 0.25
CA ILE A 188 4.89 2.72 1.52
C ILE A 188 4.20 4.08 1.38
N THR A 189 3.01 4.19 1.97
CA THR A 189 2.31 5.47 2.15
C THR A 189 2.00 5.67 3.63
N PHE A 190 1.87 6.93 4.03
CA PHE A 190 1.64 7.30 5.43
C PHE A 190 0.98 8.68 5.52
N ASP A 191 0.27 8.93 6.61
CA ASP A 191 -0.20 10.27 6.96
C ASP A 191 0.99 11.14 7.33
N PHE A 192 1.06 12.37 6.74
CA PHE A 192 2.20 13.27 6.88
C PHE A 192 1.78 14.66 7.29
N GLY A 193 2.48 15.24 8.28
CA GLY A 193 2.31 16.60 8.76
C GLY A 193 1.99 16.69 10.25
N GLU A 194 2.17 17.88 10.84
CA GLU A 194 2.15 18.13 12.29
C GLU A 194 0.81 17.80 12.98
N HIS A 195 -0.28 17.86 12.25
CA HIS A 195 -1.64 17.68 12.79
C HIS A 195 -2.28 16.36 12.37
N GLY A 196 -1.48 15.36 12.04
CA GLY A 196 -1.99 14.00 11.77
C GLY A 196 -2.58 13.39 13.04
N PRO A 197 -3.78 12.77 12.96
CA PRO A 197 -4.46 12.19 14.11
C PRO A 197 -3.95 10.79 14.46
N MET A 198 -2.68 10.48 14.19
CA MET A 198 -2.10 9.15 14.29
C MET A 198 -1.23 8.99 15.53
N GLU A 199 -1.04 7.75 15.96
CA GLU A 199 -0.28 7.38 17.16
C GLU A 199 1.22 7.66 16.99
N ALA A 200 1.75 7.39 15.79
CA ALA A 200 3.16 7.62 15.44
C ALA A 200 3.26 8.36 14.09
N PRO A 201 2.78 9.62 14.02
CA PRO A 201 2.70 10.35 12.76
C PRO A 201 4.09 10.67 12.20
N MET A 202 4.20 10.60 10.87
CA MET A 202 5.32 11.19 10.13
C MET A 202 5.09 12.70 10.04
N ARG A 203 5.77 13.49 10.87
CA ARG A 203 5.51 14.94 10.99
C ARG A 203 6.43 15.77 10.13
N THR A 204 7.65 15.32 9.98
CA THR A 204 8.76 16.05 9.39
C THR A 204 9.45 15.26 8.29
N MET A 205 10.29 15.94 7.51
CA MET A 205 11.16 15.29 6.53
C MET A 205 12.12 14.29 7.20
N ASP A 206 12.61 14.62 8.42
CA ASP A 206 13.50 13.74 9.17
C ASP A 206 12.80 12.41 9.56
N ASP A 207 11.50 12.45 9.89
CA ASP A 207 10.74 11.22 10.14
C ASP A 207 10.65 10.35 8.89
N ALA A 208 10.43 10.97 7.71
CA ALA A 208 10.39 10.25 6.44
C ALA A 208 11.78 9.68 6.08
N HIS A 209 12.86 10.42 6.28
CA HIS A 209 14.23 9.93 6.07
C HIS A 209 14.56 8.78 7.02
N LYS A 210 14.24 8.92 8.32
CA LYS A 210 14.41 7.83 9.29
C LYS A 210 13.67 6.56 8.88
N LEU A 211 12.43 6.69 8.39
CA LEU A 211 11.67 5.54 7.87
C LEU A 211 12.40 4.90 6.69
N GLY A 212 12.95 5.69 5.77
CA GLY A 212 13.75 5.21 4.64
C GLY A 212 14.98 4.42 5.10
N ASP A 213 15.72 4.94 6.08
CA ASP A 213 16.89 4.28 6.66
C ASP A 213 16.53 2.94 7.29
N LEU A 214 15.40 2.87 8.02
CA LEU A 214 14.92 1.65 8.66
C LEU A 214 14.52 0.56 7.65
N ILE A 215 13.97 0.93 6.49
CA ILE A 215 13.66 0.00 5.40
C ILE A 215 14.94 -0.59 4.81
N GLY A 216 16.03 0.18 4.78
CA GLY A 216 17.34 -0.29 4.37
C GLY A 216 17.47 -0.61 2.86
N LEU A 217 16.61 -0.04 2.03
CA LEU A 217 16.64 -0.14 0.58
C LEU A 217 16.80 1.25 -0.05
N PRO A 218 17.49 1.36 -1.19
CA PRO A 218 17.60 2.65 -1.88
C PRO A 218 16.25 3.14 -2.37
N LEU A 219 16.01 4.45 -2.21
CA LEU A 219 14.88 5.16 -2.80
C LEU A 219 15.00 5.16 -4.33
N VAL A 220 13.85 5.04 -4.99
CA VAL A 220 13.74 5.17 -6.44
C VAL A 220 13.23 6.56 -6.79
N GLY A 221 13.89 7.25 -7.73
CA GLY A 221 13.42 8.54 -8.23
C GLY A 221 13.70 9.73 -7.31
N GLY A 222 14.74 9.64 -6.49
CA GLY A 222 15.23 10.73 -5.65
C GLY A 222 14.60 10.81 -4.27
N ASP A 223 14.96 11.84 -3.53
CA ASP A 223 14.53 12.04 -2.15
C ASP A 223 13.03 12.33 -2.01
N PHE A 224 12.52 12.16 -0.79
CA PHE A 224 11.14 12.52 -0.45
C PHE A 224 10.96 14.04 -0.48
N ILE A 225 9.86 14.51 -1.06
CA ILE A 225 9.55 15.93 -1.23
C ILE A 225 8.23 16.25 -0.53
N ASP A 226 8.26 17.17 0.43
CA ASP A 226 7.04 17.80 0.93
C ASP A 226 6.60 18.93 -0.01
N THR A 227 5.45 18.78 -0.65
CA THR A 227 4.90 19.79 -1.58
C THR A 227 4.22 20.96 -0.85
N GLY A 228 4.10 20.89 0.48
CA GLY A 228 3.44 21.92 1.30
C GLY A 228 1.91 21.82 1.32
N ASP A 229 1.29 21.03 0.47
CA ASP A 229 -0.15 20.88 0.43
C ASP A 229 -0.68 20.15 1.68
N ARG A 230 -1.74 20.70 2.30
CA ARG A 230 -2.40 20.12 3.49
C ARG A 230 -3.92 20.17 3.32
N TYR A 231 -4.59 19.10 3.72
CA TYR A 231 -6.01 18.89 3.48
C TYR A 231 -6.77 18.53 4.76
N ALA A 232 -8.05 18.87 4.84
CA ALA A 232 -8.97 18.38 5.87
C ALA A 232 -9.48 16.97 5.49
N LEU A 233 -8.71 15.93 5.77
CA LEU A 233 -8.98 14.58 5.32
C LEU A 233 -9.83 13.75 6.32
N ASN A 234 -9.75 14.12 7.60
CA ASN A 234 -10.47 13.41 8.66
C ASN A 234 -11.72 14.18 9.10
N ARG A 235 -12.90 13.60 8.86
CA ARG A 235 -14.19 14.21 9.25
C ARG A 235 -14.40 14.30 10.77
N LYS A 236 -13.73 13.47 11.55
CA LYS A 236 -13.79 13.51 13.02
C LYS A 236 -12.92 14.61 13.60
N HIS A 237 -11.91 15.06 12.85
CA HIS A 237 -10.98 16.12 13.20
C HIS A 237 -10.91 17.13 12.04
N PRO A 238 -11.96 17.94 11.82
CA PRO A 238 -12.06 18.82 10.64
C PRO A 238 -11.02 19.93 10.62
N ASP A 239 -10.47 20.30 11.77
CA ASP A 239 -9.44 21.33 11.91
C ASP A 239 -8.03 20.77 11.67
N ALA A 240 -7.85 19.45 11.73
CA ALA A 240 -6.57 18.82 11.45
C ALA A 240 -6.24 18.93 9.95
N ARG A 241 -5.11 19.55 9.65
CA ARG A 241 -4.58 19.73 8.30
C ARG A 241 -3.33 18.87 8.14
N TYR A 242 -3.43 17.82 7.34
CA TYR A 242 -2.33 16.92 7.02
C TYR A 242 -2.44 16.42 5.57
N THR A 243 -1.49 15.65 5.15
CA THR A 243 -1.46 15.09 3.79
C THR A 243 -1.05 13.62 3.85
N PHE A 244 -0.90 12.97 2.71
CA PHE A 244 -0.30 11.64 2.61
C PHE A 244 1.06 11.75 1.97
N GLY A 245 2.04 10.98 2.48
CA GLY A 245 3.32 10.76 1.82
C GLY A 245 3.31 9.42 1.07
N SER A 246 4.14 9.32 0.03
CA SER A 246 4.46 8.05 -0.63
C SER A 246 5.96 7.95 -0.89
N MET A 247 6.54 6.79 -0.59
CA MET A 247 7.95 6.48 -0.85
C MET A 247 8.06 5.14 -1.57
N PHE A 248 9.00 5.07 -2.50
CA PHE A 248 9.25 3.90 -3.34
C PHE A 248 10.70 3.48 -3.20
N PHE A 249 10.90 2.19 -3.00
CA PHE A 249 12.21 1.59 -2.82
C PHE A 249 12.39 0.42 -3.78
N GLN A 250 13.62 0.16 -4.17
CA GLN A 250 13.95 -1.00 -4.99
C GLN A 250 15.15 -1.74 -4.41
N ARG A 251 15.06 -3.04 -4.26
CA ARG A 251 16.24 -3.85 -3.93
C ARG A 251 17.12 -3.97 -5.19
N PRO A 252 18.40 -3.69 -5.12
CA PRO A 252 19.34 -3.95 -6.23
C PRO A 252 19.24 -5.40 -6.71
N SER A 253 19.47 -5.61 -8.02
CA SER A 253 19.45 -6.93 -8.65
C SER A 253 20.67 -7.75 -8.31
#